data_eae25bbadafac70910e3653c72fd120a
#
_entry.id   eae25bbadafac70910e3653c72fd120a
#
_cell.length_a   1.000
_cell.length_b   1.000
_cell.length_c   1.000
_cell.angle_alpha   90.00
_cell.angle_beta   90.00
_cell.angle_gamma   90.00
#
_symmetry.space_group_name_H-M   'P 1'
#
loop_
_entity.id
_entity.type
_entity.pdbx_description
1 polymer ?
#
loop_
_entity_poly.entity_id
_entity_poly.type
_entity_poly.pdbx_seq_one_letter_code
_entity_poly.pdbx_strand_id
1 'polypeptide(L)'
;MAKINFRLNQILQGNCIEILNSLPENSVDLVFADPPYNLQLQNDLYRPDLSKVDAVNNKWDKFTSFADYDTFTCQWLSATRRVLKDSGTIWVIGSYHNIFRVGAIMQDLDYWILNDIIWLKTNPMPNFRGVRFTNAHETIIWAQKKKGTKYTFNHHAMKKLNDDLQMRSDWVLPLATGKERIKSNGLKAHPTQKPESLLYRVIMSSSKAGDVILDPFFGSGTTGSVAKKLGRNYIGIERDKKYVKIAQKRIDAVEKSPLAALTLPEKRNQVRVPFGALLEMGLLSPGQSLFFKQDKSIRAVILSNGHIKYKTQAASIHALAKLLAGGAVNGWDMWLYKENGKFKVIDELREKIRKPISPRREKTHESETQ
;
A
#
# COMPACT_ATOMS: atom_id res chain seq x y z
N MET A 1 -17.95 -20.61 -24.73
CA MET A 1 -16.92 -19.54 -24.55
C MET A 1 -15.55 -20.18 -24.60
N ALA A 2 -14.64 -19.67 -25.44
CA ALA A 2 -13.27 -20.18 -25.49
C ALA A 2 -12.60 -19.91 -24.14
N LYS A 3 -11.99 -20.96 -23.53
CA LYS A 3 -11.21 -20.80 -22.29
C LYS A 3 -10.01 -19.91 -22.59
N ILE A 4 -9.99 -18.69 -22.05
CA ILE A 4 -8.81 -17.84 -22.11
C ILE A 4 -7.70 -18.54 -21.32
N ASN A 5 -6.55 -18.71 -21.97
CA ASN A 5 -5.39 -19.31 -21.30
C ASN A 5 -4.91 -18.35 -20.22
N PHE A 6 -5.09 -18.71 -18.94
CA PHE A 6 -4.70 -17.89 -17.79
C PHE A 6 -3.16 -17.80 -17.74
N ARG A 7 -2.62 -16.78 -18.39
CA ARG A 7 -1.20 -16.45 -18.33
C ARG A 7 -1.01 -15.19 -17.51
N LEU A 8 0.05 -15.15 -16.74
CA LEU A 8 0.48 -13.98 -15.99
C LEU A 8 1.26 -13.00 -16.89
N ASN A 9 1.32 -11.75 -16.49
CA ASN A 9 2.11 -10.70 -17.15
C ASN A 9 1.64 -10.41 -18.58
N GLN A 10 0.32 -10.27 -18.75
CA GLN A 10 -0.30 -10.00 -20.05
C GLN A 10 -1.36 -8.89 -19.97
N ILE A 11 -1.65 -8.31 -21.11
CA ILE A 11 -2.76 -7.38 -21.32
C ILE A 11 -3.79 -8.08 -22.19
N LEU A 12 -5.01 -8.24 -21.68
CA LEU A 12 -6.14 -8.84 -22.37
C LEU A 12 -6.98 -7.73 -23.01
N GLN A 13 -7.10 -7.77 -24.33
CA GLN A 13 -7.92 -6.79 -25.05
C GLN A 13 -9.38 -7.23 -25.08
N GLY A 14 -10.29 -6.40 -24.57
CA GLY A 14 -11.73 -6.67 -24.64
C GLY A 14 -12.56 -6.00 -23.56
N ASN A 15 -13.80 -6.45 -23.43
CA ASN A 15 -14.71 -6.02 -22.39
C ASN A 15 -14.28 -6.58 -21.02
N CYS A 16 -14.16 -5.73 -20.02
CA CYS A 16 -13.68 -6.14 -18.70
C CYS A 16 -14.58 -7.17 -18.03
N ILE A 17 -15.91 -7.06 -18.16
CA ILE A 17 -16.87 -7.98 -17.55
C ILE A 17 -16.75 -9.38 -18.17
N GLU A 18 -16.69 -9.47 -19.49
CA GLU A 18 -16.55 -10.73 -20.24
C GLU A 18 -15.23 -11.42 -19.90
N ILE A 19 -14.14 -10.66 -19.89
CA ILE A 19 -12.82 -11.18 -19.59
C ILE A 19 -12.74 -11.61 -18.12
N LEU A 20 -13.18 -10.78 -17.19
CA LEU A 20 -13.22 -11.14 -15.76
C LEU A 20 -13.98 -12.44 -15.53
N ASN A 21 -15.14 -12.63 -16.18
CA ASN A 21 -15.93 -13.85 -16.07
C ASN A 21 -15.25 -15.09 -16.64
N SER A 22 -14.29 -14.92 -17.56
CA SER A 22 -13.50 -16.02 -18.12
C SER A 22 -12.25 -16.40 -17.31
N LEU A 23 -11.81 -15.52 -16.40
CA LEU A 23 -10.66 -15.79 -15.53
C LEU A 23 -11.01 -16.82 -14.43
N PRO A 24 -10.02 -17.61 -13.94
CA PRO A 24 -10.25 -18.54 -12.84
C PRO A 24 -10.69 -17.82 -11.56
N GLU A 25 -11.54 -18.49 -10.78
CA GLU A 25 -11.91 -18.03 -9.44
C GLU A 25 -10.72 -18.05 -8.50
N ASN A 26 -10.72 -17.16 -7.49
CA ASN A 26 -9.70 -17.13 -6.43
C ASN A 26 -8.26 -17.15 -6.95
N SER A 27 -7.99 -16.45 -8.06
CA SER A 27 -6.69 -16.43 -8.75
C SER A 27 -5.89 -15.13 -8.57
N VAL A 28 -6.51 -14.07 -8.04
CA VAL A 28 -5.94 -12.72 -7.95
C VAL A 28 -5.76 -12.32 -6.49
N ASP A 29 -4.60 -11.74 -6.16
CA ASP A 29 -4.27 -11.30 -4.80
C ASP A 29 -4.71 -9.87 -4.53
N LEU A 30 -4.57 -8.98 -5.51
CA LEU A 30 -4.89 -7.56 -5.42
C LEU A 30 -5.54 -7.06 -6.70
N VAL A 31 -6.61 -6.29 -6.56
CA VAL A 31 -7.19 -5.52 -7.67
C VAL A 31 -7.01 -4.03 -7.42
N PHE A 32 -6.56 -3.31 -8.45
CA PHE A 32 -6.68 -1.85 -8.53
C PHE A 32 -7.59 -1.52 -9.69
N ALA A 33 -8.61 -0.71 -9.46
CA ALA A 33 -9.59 -0.34 -10.47
C ALA A 33 -9.77 1.18 -10.55
N ASP A 34 -9.64 1.72 -11.77
CA ASP A 34 -9.93 3.11 -12.13
C ASP A 34 -11.10 3.12 -13.14
N PRO A 35 -12.36 2.83 -12.67
CA PRO A 35 -13.49 2.66 -13.56
C PRO A 35 -13.90 3.99 -14.22
N PRO A 36 -14.76 3.98 -15.25
CA PRO A 36 -15.39 5.19 -15.74
C PRO A 36 -16.06 5.99 -14.62
N TYR A 37 -15.93 7.32 -14.66
CA TYR A 37 -16.46 8.19 -13.59
C TYR A 37 -17.88 8.67 -13.84
N ASN A 38 -18.41 8.47 -15.06
CA ASN A 38 -19.69 8.99 -15.49
C ASN A 38 -19.79 10.53 -15.30
N LEU A 39 -18.84 11.26 -15.87
CA LEU A 39 -18.64 12.69 -15.61
C LEU A 39 -19.86 13.57 -15.95
N GLN A 40 -20.84 13.06 -16.69
CA GLN A 40 -22.11 13.73 -17.05
C GLN A 40 -21.96 15.15 -17.58
N LEU A 41 -20.84 15.42 -18.26
CA LEU A 41 -20.61 16.74 -18.86
C LEU A 41 -21.39 16.86 -20.17
N GLN A 42 -22.30 17.80 -20.20
CA GLN A 42 -23.13 18.06 -21.39
C GLN A 42 -22.36 18.78 -22.50
N ASN A 43 -21.36 19.59 -22.14
CA ASN A 43 -20.61 20.44 -23.07
C ASN A 43 -19.10 20.24 -22.91
N ASP A 44 -18.38 20.57 -23.98
CA ASP A 44 -16.91 20.65 -23.96
C ASP A 44 -16.44 21.71 -22.95
N LEU A 45 -15.36 21.43 -22.26
CA LEU A 45 -14.69 22.39 -21.37
C LEU A 45 -13.49 22.99 -22.10
N TYR A 46 -13.37 24.32 -22.00
CA TYR A 46 -12.25 25.08 -22.54
C TYR A 46 -11.45 25.73 -21.44
N ARG A 47 -10.14 25.81 -21.62
CA ARG A 47 -9.25 26.58 -20.74
C ARG A 47 -9.35 28.08 -21.07
N PRO A 48 -8.81 28.96 -20.22
CA PRO A 48 -8.76 30.39 -20.50
C PRO A 48 -8.07 30.78 -21.82
N ASP A 49 -7.14 29.93 -22.29
CA ASP A 49 -6.44 30.05 -23.58
C ASP A 49 -7.23 29.49 -24.76
N LEU A 50 -8.52 29.21 -24.58
CA LEU A 50 -9.44 28.61 -25.55
C LEU A 50 -9.08 27.18 -25.99
N SER A 51 -8.04 26.56 -25.41
CA SER A 51 -7.73 25.17 -25.70
C SER A 51 -8.76 24.24 -25.04
N LYS A 52 -9.21 23.23 -25.78
CA LYS A 52 -10.15 22.21 -25.28
C LYS A 52 -9.51 21.36 -24.19
N VAL A 53 -10.28 21.07 -23.13
CA VAL A 53 -9.85 20.11 -22.09
C VAL A 53 -10.08 18.70 -22.60
N ASP A 54 -9.02 17.93 -22.77
CA ASP A 54 -9.12 16.50 -23.08
C ASP A 54 -9.74 15.73 -21.91
N ALA A 55 -10.37 14.59 -22.17
CA ALA A 55 -10.96 13.67 -21.20
C ALA A 55 -12.38 13.97 -20.71
N VAL A 56 -13.04 15.00 -21.19
CA VAL A 56 -14.41 15.33 -20.76
C VAL A 56 -15.50 14.74 -21.64
N ASN A 57 -15.18 14.24 -22.84
CA ASN A 57 -16.14 13.76 -23.83
C ASN A 57 -15.85 12.34 -24.35
N ASN A 58 -15.15 11.53 -23.58
CA ASN A 58 -14.86 10.16 -23.99
C ASN A 58 -16.13 9.30 -23.98
N LYS A 59 -16.41 8.61 -25.08
CA LYS A 59 -17.59 7.73 -25.22
C LYS A 59 -17.65 6.63 -24.16
N TRP A 60 -16.50 6.17 -23.67
CA TRP A 60 -16.41 5.12 -22.65
C TRP A 60 -16.81 5.58 -21.25
N ASP A 61 -16.89 6.91 -21.00
CA ASP A 61 -17.27 7.51 -19.72
C ASP A 61 -18.71 8.08 -19.75
N LYS A 62 -19.53 7.70 -20.74
CA LYS A 62 -20.90 8.16 -20.87
C LYS A 62 -21.87 7.01 -20.69
N PHE A 63 -22.76 7.17 -19.71
CA PHE A 63 -23.89 6.27 -19.47
C PHE A 63 -25.18 7.03 -19.69
N THR A 64 -26.23 6.33 -20.13
CA THR A 64 -27.52 6.95 -20.43
C THR A 64 -28.29 7.34 -19.18
N SER A 65 -28.05 6.60 -18.06
CA SER A 65 -28.66 6.85 -16.76
C SER A 65 -27.73 6.44 -15.62
N PHE A 66 -28.05 6.84 -14.40
CA PHE A 66 -27.42 6.30 -13.20
C PHE A 66 -27.72 4.82 -13.01
N ALA A 67 -28.89 4.35 -13.40
CA ALA A 67 -29.24 2.93 -13.33
C ALA A 67 -28.33 2.07 -14.23
N ASP A 68 -28.01 2.55 -15.45
CA ASP A 68 -27.08 1.86 -16.32
C ASP A 68 -25.66 1.86 -15.76
N TYR A 69 -25.24 2.97 -15.15
CA TYR A 69 -23.95 3.04 -14.46
C TYR A 69 -23.88 2.07 -13.29
N ASP A 70 -24.93 1.99 -12.48
CA ASP A 70 -25.01 1.08 -11.33
C ASP A 70 -25.01 -0.38 -11.79
N THR A 71 -25.73 -0.70 -12.85
CA THR A 71 -25.75 -2.04 -13.46
C THR A 71 -24.35 -2.44 -13.93
N PHE A 72 -23.67 -1.56 -14.67
CA PHE A 72 -22.29 -1.78 -15.09
C PHE A 72 -21.36 -1.96 -13.88
N THR A 73 -21.50 -1.11 -12.87
CA THR A 73 -20.66 -1.15 -11.66
C THR A 73 -20.88 -2.42 -10.88
N CYS A 74 -22.12 -2.86 -10.70
CA CYS A 74 -22.44 -4.11 -10.05
C CYS A 74 -21.86 -5.32 -10.80
N GLN A 75 -21.95 -5.34 -12.13
CA GLN A 75 -21.46 -6.43 -12.97
C GLN A 75 -19.93 -6.60 -12.88
N TRP A 76 -19.15 -5.52 -13.05
CA TRP A 76 -17.70 -5.65 -13.00
C TRP A 76 -17.19 -5.89 -11.56
N LEU A 77 -17.82 -5.32 -10.53
CA LEU A 77 -17.46 -5.60 -9.13
C LEU A 77 -17.78 -7.06 -8.76
N SER A 78 -18.93 -7.59 -9.16
CA SER A 78 -19.29 -9.00 -8.93
C SER A 78 -18.28 -9.94 -9.61
N ALA A 79 -17.94 -9.68 -10.88
CA ALA A 79 -16.96 -10.47 -11.61
C ALA A 79 -15.55 -10.37 -10.98
N THR A 80 -15.17 -9.19 -10.50
CA THR A 80 -13.90 -8.95 -9.77
C THR A 80 -13.89 -9.72 -8.45
N ARG A 81 -14.98 -9.71 -7.70
CA ARG A 81 -15.11 -10.43 -6.42
C ARG A 81 -14.92 -11.93 -6.60
N ARG A 82 -15.42 -12.50 -7.70
CA ARG A 82 -15.25 -13.91 -8.02
C ARG A 82 -13.77 -14.28 -8.23
N VAL A 83 -13.01 -13.49 -8.96
CA VAL A 83 -11.60 -13.77 -9.27
C VAL A 83 -10.65 -13.45 -8.12
N LEU A 84 -11.01 -12.56 -7.19
CA LEU A 84 -10.24 -12.29 -5.98
C LEU A 84 -10.17 -13.52 -5.09
N LYS A 85 -8.98 -13.79 -4.53
CA LYS A 85 -8.80 -14.76 -3.44
C LYS A 85 -9.56 -14.30 -2.19
N ASP A 86 -9.92 -15.20 -1.29
CA ASP A 86 -10.58 -14.84 -0.02
C ASP A 86 -9.74 -13.88 0.83
N SER A 87 -8.42 -13.99 0.76
CA SER A 87 -7.45 -13.06 1.37
C SER A 87 -7.14 -11.82 0.52
N GLY A 88 -7.72 -11.74 -0.68
CA GLY A 88 -7.46 -10.67 -1.64
C GLY A 88 -8.14 -9.36 -1.26
N THR A 89 -7.58 -8.26 -1.74
CA THR A 89 -8.11 -6.91 -1.53
C THR A 89 -8.30 -6.18 -2.84
N ILE A 90 -9.21 -5.22 -2.83
CA ILE A 90 -9.50 -4.34 -3.97
C ILE A 90 -9.34 -2.89 -3.55
N TRP A 91 -8.79 -2.10 -4.46
CA TRP A 91 -8.69 -0.65 -4.39
C TRP A 91 -9.44 -0.05 -5.56
N VAL A 92 -10.45 0.77 -5.29
CA VAL A 92 -11.24 1.45 -6.34
C VAL A 92 -11.10 2.94 -6.17
N ILE A 93 -10.56 3.61 -7.19
CA ILE A 93 -10.42 5.07 -7.19
C ILE A 93 -11.60 5.71 -7.91
N GLY A 94 -12.02 6.88 -7.43
CA GLY A 94 -13.06 7.66 -8.04
C GLY A 94 -13.08 9.11 -7.58
N SER A 95 -13.93 9.90 -8.20
CA SER A 95 -14.23 11.27 -7.81
C SER A 95 -15.63 11.37 -7.21
N TYR A 96 -16.03 12.56 -6.79
CA TYR A 96 -17.37 12.83 -6.26
C TYR A 96 -18.50 12.47 -7.26
N HIS A 97 -18.20 12.24 -8.55
CA HIS A 97 -19.20 11.85 -9.53
C HIS A 97 -19.67 10.41 -9.36
N ASN A 98 -18.79 9.52 -8.91
CA ASN A 98 -19.07 8.09 -8.91
C ASN A 98 -18.77 7.37 -7.58
N ILE A 99 -17.82 7.85 -6.78
CA ILE A 99 -17.27 7.06 -5.67
C ILE A 99 -18.30 6.64 -4.63
N PHE A 100 -19.31 7.49 -4.37
CA PHE A 100 -20.37 7.18 -3.40
C PHE A 100 -21.26 6.02 -3.88
N ARG A 101 -21.59 5.98 -5.20
CA ARG A 101 -22.34 4.86 -5.80
C ARG A 101 -21.51 3.58 -5.81
N VAL A 102 -20.25 3.69 -6.20
CA VAL A 102 -19.31 2.56 -6.16
C VAL A 102 -19.21 1.99 -4.74
N GLY A 103 -19.07 2.85 -3.73
CA GLY A 103 -18.97 2.44 -2.32
C GLY A 103 -20.23 1.72 -1.83
N ALA A 104 -21.42 2.22 -2.18
CA ALA A 104 -22.69 1.56 -1.84
C ALA A 104 -22.78 0.18 -2.50
N ILE A 105 -22.52 0.08 -3.80
CA ILE A 105 -22.56 -1.20 -4.53
C ILE A 105 -21.51 -2.18 -4.00
N MET A 106 -20.32 -1.72 -3.59
CA MET A 106 -19.35 -2.60 -2.95
C MET A 106 -19.89 -3.19 -1.64
N GLN A 107 -20.59 -2.40 -0.82
CA GLN A 107 -21.22 -2.89 0.41
C GLN A 107 -22.36 -3.87 0.13
N ASP A 108 -23.21 -3.58 -0.86
CA ASP A 108 -24.29 -4.46 -1.31
C ASP A 108 -23.77 -5.82 -1.85
N LEU A 109 -22.55 -5.84 -2.38
CA LEU A 109 -21.84 -7.03 -2.84
C LEU A 109 -21.00 -7.71 -1.76
N ASP A 110 -21.19 -7.39 -0.47
CA ASP A 110 -20.46 -7.95 0.67
C ASP A 110 -18.93 -7.75 0.63
N TYR A 111 -18.46 -6.69 0.02
CA TYR A 111 -17.07 -6.26 0.23
C TYR A 111 -16.94 -5.60 1.60
N TRP A 112 -15.94 -5.99 2.38
CA TRP A 112 -15.65 -5.37 3.67
C TRP A 112 -14.69 -4.20 3.50
N ILE A 113 -15.21 -2.97 3.61
CA ILE A 113 -14.39 -1.75 3.47
C ILE A 113 -13.42 -1.67 4.65
N LEU A 114 -12.14 -1.50 4.37
CA LEU A 114 -11.05 -1.38 5.33
C LEU A 114 -10.70 0.07 5.61
N ASN A 115 -10.62 0.89 4.56
CA ASN A 115 -10.40 2.34 4.63
C ASN A 115 -10.96 3.04 3.39
N ASP A 116 -11.23 4.32 3.55
CA ASP A 116 -11.21 5.32 2.49
C ASP A 116 -9.90 6.10 2.55
N ILE A 117 -9.27 6.29 1.42
CA ILE A 117 -8.03 7.05 1.28
C ILE A 117 -8.31 8.27 0.43
N ILE A 118 -7.91 9.45 0.92
CA ILE A 118 -8.02 10.70 0.18
C ILE A 118 -6.68 11.00 -0.49
N TRP A 119 -6.64 10.88 -1.82
CA TRP A 119 -5.50 11.35 -2.59
C TRP A 119 -5.60 12.85 -2.82
N LEU A 120 -4.81 13.61 -2.08
CA LEU A 120 -4.66 15.05 -2.23
C LEU A 120 -3.67 15.37 -3.35
N LYS A 121 -4.15 16.03 -4.39
CA LYS A 121 -3.35 16.41 -5.56
C LYS A 121 -2.55 17.68 -5.24
N THR A 122 -1.22 17.64 -5.39
CA THR A 122 -0.39 18.84 -5.15
C THR A 122 -0.56 19.91 -6.23
N ASN A 123 -1.02 19.50 -7.42
CA ASN A 123 -1.17 20.37 -8.60
C ASN A 123 -2.53 20.13 -9.29
N PRO A 124 -3.67 20.35 -8.57
CA PRO A 124 -4.99 20.14 -9.14
C PRO A 124 -5.29 21.14 -10.25
N MET A 125 -6.08 20.70 -11.24
CA MET A 125 -6.55 21.60 -12.30
C MET A 125 -7.57 22.57 -11.70
N PRO A 126 -7.44 23.88 -11.89
CA PRO A 126 -8.40 24.86 -11.36
C PRO A 126 -9.78 24.70 -12.00
N ASN A 127 -10.81 25.15 -11.31
CA ASN A 127 -12.13 25.33 -11.92
C ASN A 127 -12.11 26.61 -12.75
N PHE A 128 -11.99 26.48 -14.07
CA PHE A 128 -11.82 27.63 -14.96
C PHE A 128 -13.02 28.59 -14.97
N ARG A 129 -14.21 28.12 -14.63
CA ARG A 129 -15.41 28.96 -14.56
C ARG A 129 -15.58 29.66 -13.20
N GLY A 130 -14.80 29.30 -12.20
CA GLY A 130 -14.86 29.88 -10.86
C GLY A 130 -16.19 29.67 -10.10
N VAL A 131 -17.04 28.72 -10.57
CA VAL A 131 -18.39 28.49 -10.01
C VAL A 131 -18.43 27.33 -8.98
N ARG A 132 -17.31 26.65 -8.75
CA ARG A 132 -17.13 25.58 -7.78
C ARG A 132 -15.72 25.56 -7.23
N PHE A 133 -15.53 24.86 -6.13
CA PHE A 133 -14.19 24.59 -5.63
C PHE A 133 -13.35 23.80 -6.62
N THR A 134 -12.04 23.99 -6.59
CA THR A 134 -11.08 23.16 -7.33
C THR A 134 -11.18 21.71 -6.84
N ASN A 135 -11.29 20.75 -7.78
CA ASN A 135 -11.31 19.32 -7.45
C ASN A 135 -9.89 18.84 -7.07
N ALA A 136 -9.49 19.12 -5.83
CA ALA A 136 -8.14 18.90 -5.33
C ALA A 136 -7.88 17.49 -4.82
N HIS A 137 -8.87 16.60 -4.80
CA HIS A 137 -8.69 15.23 -4.32
C HIS A 137 -9.48 14.21 -5.14
N GLU A 138 -9.09 12.95 -5.00
CA GLU A 138 -9.87 11.78 -5.36
C GLU A 138 -9.94 10.84 -4.16
N THR A 139 -11.03 10.11 -4.06
CA THR A 139 -11.22 9.11 -3.00
C THR A 139 -10.90 7.71 -3.53
N ILE A 140 -10.23 6.92 -2.71
CA ILE A 140 -9.89 5.53 -3.04
C ILE A 140 -10.47 4.66 -1.95
N ILE A 141 -11.38 3.76 -2.30
CA ILE A 141 -11.94 2.77 -1.37
C ILE A 141 -11.05 1.54 -1.37
N TRP A 142 -10.55 1.16 -0.19
CA TRP A 142 -9.84 -0.08 0.02
C TRP A 142 -10.72 -1.08 0.77
N ALA A 143 -10.93 -2.24 0.18
CA ALA A 143 -11.78 -3.26 0.73
C ALA A 143 -11.18 -4.67 0.58
N GLN A 144 -11.57 -5.58 1.47
CA GLN A 144 -11.29 -7.00 1.33
C GLN A 144 -12.51 -7.75 0.81
N LYS A 145 -12.28 -8.91 0.16
CA LYS A 145 -13.35 -9.75 -0.37
C LYS A 145 -14.23 -10.31 0.72
N LYS A 146 -13.67 -10.77 1.84
CA LYS A 146 -14.39 -11.50 2.89
C LYS A 146 -13.99 -11.00 4.27
N LYS A 147 -14.97 -10.52 5.02
CA LYS A 147 -14.77 -10.07 6.41
C LYS A 147 -14.13 -11.16 7.26
N GLY A 148 -13.14 -10.77 8.07
CA GLY A 148 -12.48 -11.65 9.04
C GLY A 148 -11.38 -12.55 8.45
N THR A 149 -11.16 -12.57 7.15
CA THR A 149 -10.00 -13.24 6.56
C THR A 149 -8.74 -12.39 6.73
N LYS A 150 -7.60 -13.06 6.88
CA LYS A 150 -6.30 -12.37 6.95
C LYS A 150 -5.92 -11.87 5.56
N TYR A 151 -5.83 -10.59 5.39
CA TYR A 151 -5.32 -9.92 4.17
C TYR A 151 -3.88 -9.44 4.34
N THR A 152 -3.23 -9.12 3.23
CA THR A 152 -1.88 -8.55 3.24
C THR A 152 -1.94 -7.06 3.53
N PHE A 153 -1.24 -6.61 4.59
CA PHE A 153 -0.93 -5.21 4.83
C PHE A 153 0.51 -5.06 5.34
N ASN A 154 1.35 -4.46 4.53
CA ASN A 154 2.78 -4.31 4.79
C ASN A 154 3.07 -3.09 5.67
N HIS A 155 2.54 -3.10 6.91
CA HIS A 155 2.63 -1.98 7.86
C HIS A 155 4.06 -1.43 8.04
N HIS A 156 5.05 -2.32 8.18
CA HIS A 156 6.44 -1.89 8.36
C HIS A 156 7.02 -1.20 7.13
N ALA A 157 6.71 -1.68 5.92
CA ALA A 157 7.12 -1.04 4.69
C ALA A 157 6.49 0.35 4.56
N MET A 158 5.19 0.46 4.89
CA MET A 158 4.50 1.75 4.87
C MET A 158 5.07 2.73 5.88
N LYS A 159 5.45 2.27 7.08
CA LYS A 159 6.16 3.11 8.06
C LYS A 159 7.52 3.58 7.53
N LYS A 160 8.31 2.70 6.91
CA LYS A 160 9.60 3.07 6.34
C LYS A 160 9.49 4.08 5.20
N LEU A 161 8.43 3.99 4.40
CA LEU A 161 8.11 4.99 3.38
C LEU A 161 7.62 6.34 3.94
N ASN A 162 7.34 6.41 5.24
CA ASN A 162 6.81 7.58 5.94
C ASN A 162 7.64 7.93 7.19
N ASP A 163 8.96 7.92 7.06
CA ASP A 163 9.93 8.30 8.11
C ASP A 163 9.68 7.61 9.45
N ASP A 164 9.39 6.31 9.41
CA ASP A 164 9.03 5.47 10.56
C ASP A 164 7.71 5.84 11.27
N LEU A 165 6.95 6.78 10.75
CA LEU A 165 5.61 7.12 11.22
C LEU A 165 4.55 6.26 10.52
N GLN A 166 3.45 5.96 11.22
CA GLN A 166 2.33 5.26 10.59
C GLN A 166 1.76 6.12 9.45
N MET A 167 1.64 5.51 8.25
CA MET A 167 1.07 6.20 7.10
C MET A 167 -0.43 6.46 7.34
N ARG A 168 -0.85 7.66 7.05
CA ARG A 168 -2.23 8.13 7.21
C ARG A 168 -3.03 7.85 5.93
N SER A 169 -4.33 8.04 6.00
CA SER A 169 -5.25 7.87 4.85
C SER A 169 -5.35 9.13 3.95
N ASP A 170 -4.63 10.20 4.25
CA ASP A 170 -4.53 11.41 3.44
C ASP A 170 -3.19 11.44 2.69
N TRP A 171 -3.22 11.02 1.43
CA TRP A 171 -2.02 10.90 0.62
C TRP A 171 -1.79 12.14 -0.24
N VAL A 172 -0.76 12.91 0.05
CA VAL A 172 -0.35 14.06 -0.75
C VAL A 172 0.58 13.56 -1.87
N LEU A 173 0.10 13.52 -3.12
CA LEU A 173 0.85 13.05 -4.27
C LEU A 173 0.54 13.91 -5.51
N PRO A 174 1.52 14.14 -6.40
CA PRO A 174 1.28 14.87 -7.65
C PRO A 174 0.46 14.04 -8.65
N LEU A 175 -0.18 14.73 -9.60
CA LEU A 175 -0.66 14.13 -10.82
C LEU A 175 0.52 13.65 -11.67
N ALA A 176 0.28 12.66 -12.56
CA ALA A 176 1.28 12.27 -13.54
C ALA A 176 1.63 13.45 -14.47
N THR A 177 2.88 13.92 -14.41
CA THR A 177 3.39 15.07 -15.15
C THR A 177 4.81 14.83 -15.66
N GLY A 178 5.35 15.75 -16.44
CA GLY A 178 6.73 15.73 -16.90
C GLY A 178 7.11 14.44 -17.65
N LYS A 179 8.22 13.81 -17.23
CA LYS A 179 8.76 12.57 -17.84
C LYS A 179 7.87 11.34 -17.60
N GLU A 180 7.10 11.33 -16.52
CA GLU A 180 6.17 10.24 -16.21
C GLU A 180 4.98 10.21 -17.17
N ARG A 181 4.57 11.37 -17.66
CA ARG A 181 3.42 11.51 -18.55
C ARG A 181 3.76 10.95 -19.93
N ILE A 182 3.09 9.86 -20.32
CA ILE A 182 3.30 9.24 -21.62
C ILE A 182 2.74 10.17 -22.72
N LYS A 183 3.58 10.43 -23.71
CA LYS A 183 3.20 11.20 -24.90
C LYS A 183 3.24 10.31 -26.14
N SER A 184 2.31 10.55 -27.07
CA SER A 184 2.28 9.97 -28.40
C SER A 184 2.15 11.13 -29.39
N ASN A 185 3.08 11.28 -30.31
CA ASN A 185 3.14 12.41 -31.25
C ASN A 185 3.05 13.79 -30.57
N GLY A 186 3.76 13.98 -29.45
CA GLY A 186 3.76 15.22 -28.68
C GLY A 186 2.52 15.46 -27.79
N LEU A 187 1.44 14.70 -27.99
CA LEU A 187 0.20 14.82 -27.24
C LEU A 187 0.16 13.80 -26.09
N LYS A 188 -0.72 14.03 -25.10
CA LYS A 188 -0.96 13.06 -24.01
C LYS A 188 -1.48 11.75 -24.60
N ALA A 189 -0.79 10.66 -24.33
CA ALA A 189 -1.18 9.34 -24.84
C ALA A 189 -2.46 8.81 -24.18
N HIS A 190 -2.68 9.13 -22.90
CA HIS A 190 -3.90 8.82 -22.15
C HIS A 190 -4.33 10.04 -21.32
N PRO A 191 -5.59 10.46 -21.36
CA PRO A 191 -6.03 11.69 -20.69
C PRO A 191 -5.97 11.63 -19.15
N THR A 192 -6.27 10.48 -18.57
CA THR A 192 -6.43 10.27 -17.10
C THR A 192 -5.37 9.33 -16.51
N GLN A 193 -4.14 9.33 -17.05
CA GLN A 193 -3.05 8.51 -16.51
C GLN A 193 -2.86 8.76 -15.01
N LYS A 194 -2.94 7.70 -14.21
CA LYS A 194 -2.64 7.76 -12.77
C LYS A 194 -1.13 7.78 -12.52
N PRO A 195 -0.65 8.48 -11.47
CA PRO A 195 0.77 8.55 -11.15
C PRO A 195 1.32 7.21 -10.61
N GLU A 196 2.57 6.90 -10.94
CA GLU A 196 3.24 5.69 -10.43
C GLU A 196 3.36 5.69 -8.90
N SER A 197 3.54 6.85 -8.29
CA SER A 197 3.62 6.99 -6.84
C SER A 197 2.36 6.50 -6.12
N LEU A 198 1.18 6.69 -6.71
CA LEU A 198 -0.08 6.18 -6.19
C LEU A 198 -0.10 4.64 -6.23
N LEU A 199 0.17 4.08 -7.41
CA LEU A 199 0.19 2.62 -7.62
C LEU A 199 1.30 1.95 -6.81
N TYR A 200 2.44 2.64 -6.61
CA TYR A 200 3.52 2.15 -5.75
C TYR A 200 3.01 1.94 -4.31
N ARG A 201 2.33 2.93 -3.73
CA ARG A 201 1.76 2.81 -2.37
C ARG A 201 0.72 1.70 -2.28
N VAL A 202 -0.22 1.63 -3.23
CA VAL A 202 -1.25 0.60 -3.28
C VAL A 202 -0.63 -0.80 -3.34
N ILE A 203 0.26 -1.05 -4.30
CA ILE A 203 0.84 -2.37 -4.53
C ILE A 203 1.77 -2.77 -3.38
N MET A 204 2.62 -1.83 -2.91
CA MET A 204 3.51 -2.10 -1.77
C MET A 204 2.77 -2.35 -0.47
N SER A 205 1.66 -1.64 -0.21
CA SER A 205 0.89 -1.83 1.04
C SER A 205 0.18 -3.18 1.08
N SER A 206 -0.35 -3.66 -0.05
CA SER A 206 -1.38 -4.70 -0.06
C SER A 206 -0.99 -5.97 -0.85
N SER A 207 0.29 -6.13 -1.21
CA SER A 207 0.77 -7.32 -1.92
C SER A 207 2.21 -7.69 -1.56
N LYS A 208 2.61 -8.93 -1.91
CA LYS A 208 3.97 -9.47 -1.78
C LYS A 208 4.58 -9.66 -3.17
N ALA A 209 5.91 -9.80 -3.25
CA ALA A 209 6.57 -10.22 -4.48
C ALA A 209 6.00 -11.57 -4.95
N GLY A 210 5.72 -11.67 -6.25
CA GLY A 210 5.09 -12.84 -6.86
C GLY A 210 3.56 -12.83 -6.86
N ASP A 211 2.89 -11.99 -6.05
CA ASP A 211 1.42 -11.86 -6.06
C ASP A 211 0.90 -11.38 -7.42
N VAL A 212 -0.35 -11.72 -7.72
CA VAL A 212 -1.05 -11.35 -8.96
C VAL A 212 -1.88 -10.09 -8.76
N ILE A 213 -1.55 -9.05 -9.49
CA ILE A 213 -2.25 -7.77 -9.50
C ILE A 213 -3.13 -7.70 -10.75
N LEU A 214 -4.42 -7.47 -10.57
CA LEU A 214 -5.38 -7.28 -11.67
C LEU A 214 -5.81 -5.83 -11.76
N ASP A 215 -5.88 -5.30 -12.98
CA ASP A 215 -6.48 -4.00 -13.27
C ASP A 215 -7.48 -4.16 -14.42
N PRO A 216 -8.80 -4.07 -14.14
CA PRO A 216 -9.84 -4.24 -15.16
C PRO A 216 -10.03 -3.02 -16.08
N PHE A 217 -9.35 -1.89 -15.78
CA PHE A 217 -9.42 -0.64 -16.54
C PHE A 217 -8.00 -0.12 -16.82
N PHE A 218 -7.22 -0.90 -17.55
CA PHE A 218 -5.75 -0.82 -17.56
C PHE A 218 -5.18 0.46 -18.16
N GLY A 219 -5.89 1.09 -19.10
CA GLY A 219 -5.50 2.35 -19.71
C GLY A 219 -4.07 2.34 -20.25
N SER A 220 -3.23 3.26 -19.75
CA SER A 220 -1.82 3.37 -20.16
C SER A 220 -0.86 2.40 -19.42
N GLY A 221 -1.37 1.45 -18.64
CA GLY A 221 -0.58 0.39 -18.02
C GLY A 221 0.25 0.80 -16.81
N THR A 222 -0.15 1.83 -16.06
CA THR A 222 0.59 2.26 -14.86
C THR A 222 0.66 1.13 -13.83
N THR A 223 -0.46 0.43 -13.60
CA THR A 223 -0.53 -0.70 -12.66
C THR A 223 0.44 -1.81 -13.05
N GLY A 224 0.46 -2.23 -14.30
CA GLY A 224 1.38 -3.28 -14.78
C GLY A 224 2.84 -2.87 -14.75
N SER A 225 3.14 -1.60 -15.07
CA SER A 225 4.48 -1.02 -14.99
C SER A 225 5.02 -1.10 -13.55
N VAL A 226 4.23 -0.64 -12.56
CA VAL A 226 4.62 -0.66 -11.16
C VAL A 226 4.65 -2.08 -10.60
N ALA A 227 3.70 -2.94 -10.96
CA ALA A 227 3.71 -4.35 -10.57
C ALA A 227 4.99 -5.05 -11.03
N LYS A 228 5.37 -4.92 -12.31
CA LYS A 228 6.61 -5.47 -12.86
C LYS A 228 7.85 -4.94 -12.13
N LYS A 229 7.92 -3.61 -11.91
CA LYS A 229 9.01 -2.95 -11.19
C LYS A 229 9.20 -3.51 -9.78
N LEU A 230 8.08 -3.83 -9.12
CA LEU A 230 8.06 -4.35 -7.75
C LEU A 230 8.09 -5.89 -7.68
N GLY A 231 8.31 -6.60 -8.78
CA GLY A 231 8.39 -8.06 -8.82
C GLY A 231 7.06 -8.77 -8.57
N ARG A 232 5.93 -8.09 -8.85
CA ARG A 232 4.60 -8.69 -8.86
C ARG A 232 4.24 -9.12 -10.28
N ASN A 233 3.35 -10.11 -10.39
CA ASN A 233 2.71 -10.45 -11.65
C ASN A 233 1.52 -9.52 -11.89
N TYR A 234 1.17 -9.30 -13.15
CA TYR A 234 0.02 -8.47 -13.49
C TYR A 234 -0.87 -9.12 -14.56
N ILE A 235 -2.13 -8.73 -14.55
CA ILE A 235 -3.12 -8.94 -15.61
C ILE A 235 -3.81 -7.60 -15.82
N GLY A 236 -3.70 -7.05 -17.01
CA GLY A 236 -4.41 -5.83 -17.39
C GLY A 236 -5.55 -6.16 -18.35
N ILE A 237 -6.69 -5.51 -18.19
CA ILE A 237 -7.79 -5.59 -19.18
C ILE A 237 -8.01 -4.20 -19.78
N GLU A 238 -7.95 -4.11 -21.11
CA GLU A 238 -8.12 -2.84 -21.81
C GLU A 238 -8.93 -3.06 -23.10
N ARG A 239 -9.94 -2.24 -23.32
CA ARG A 239 -10.80 -2.35 -24.49
C ARG A 239 -10.17 -1.75 -25.75
N ASP A 240 -9.47 -0.62 -25.59
CA ASP A 240 -8.91 0.12 -26.71
C ASP A 240 -7.54 -0.45 -27.14
N LYS A 241 -7.46 -0.96 -28.36
CA LYS A 241 -6.24 -1.51 -28.96
C LYS A 241 -5.07 -0.51 -28.94
N LYS A 242 -5.34 0.79 -29.03
CA LYS A 242 -4.31 1.84 -28.98
C LYS A 242 -3.67 1.88 -27.57
N TYR A 243 -4.50 1.85 -26.54
CA TYR A 243 -4.02 1.84 -25.16
C TYR A 243 -3.30 0.54 -24.81
N VAL A 244 -3.76 -0.61 -25.31
CA VAL A 244 -3.04 -1.89 -25.19
C VAL A 244 -1.60 -1.77 -25.70
N LYS A 245 -1.41 -1.21 -26.90
CA LYS A 245 -0.06 -1.02 -27.48
C LYS A 245 0.82 -0.07 -26.66
N ILE A 246 0.22 1.02 -26.16
CA ILE A 246 0.93 2.00 -25.33
C ILE A 246 1.35 1.37 -24.00
N ALA A 247 0.45 0.65 -23.34
CA ALA A 247 0.71 -0.03 -22.10
C ALA A 247 1.79 -1.11 -22.26
N GLN A 248 1.71 -1.92 -23.32
CA GLN A 248 2.71 -2.94 -23.60
C GLN A 248 4.10 -2.33 -23.78
N LYS A 249 4.23 -1.30 -24.62
CA LYS A 249 5.51 -0.60 -24.81
C LYS A 249 6.08 -0.03 -23.52
N ARG A 250 5.19 0.55 -22.68
CA ARG A 250 5.60 1.07 -21.36
C ARG A 250 6.16 -0.03 -20.46
N ILE A 251 5.43 -1.15 -20.36
CA ILE A 251 5.79 -2.24 -19.46
C ILE A 251 7.07 -2.96 -19.95
N ASP A 252 7.23 -3.11 -21.27
CA ASP A 252 8.44 -3.72 -21.84
C ASP A 252 9.69 -2.94 -21.47
N ALA A 253 9.61 -1.61 -21.43
CA ALA A 253 10.69 -0.72 -21.06
C ALA A 253 11.03 -0.72 -19.56
N VAL A 254 10.21 -1.37 -18.71
CA VAL A 254 10.47 -1.43 -17.26
C VAL A 254 11.50 -2.50 -16.93
N GLU A 255 12.57 -2.11 -16.27
CA GLU A 255 13.50 -3.03 -15.62
C GLU A 255 12.95 -3.51 -14.27
N LYS A 256 13.08 -4.81 -14.00
CA LYS A 256 12.71 -5.36 -12.69
C LYS A 256 13.74 -4.93 -11.65
N SER A 257 13.28 -4.47 -10.50
CA SER A 257 14.17 -4.25 -9.37
C SER A 257 14.80 -5.57 -8.90
N PRO A 258 16.06 -5.58 -8.43
CA PRO A 258 16.69 -6.79 -7.90
C PRO A 258 15.84 -7.40 -6.76
N LEU A 259 15.73 -8.72 -6.71
CA LEU A 259 14.92 -9.43 -5.71
C LEU A 259 15.31 -9.04 -4.27
N ALA A 260 16.60 -8.85 -4.01
CA ALA A 260 17.10 -8.40 -2.70
C ALA A 260 16.51 -7.04 -2.27
N ALA A 261 16.24 -6.13 -3.24
CA ALA A 261 15.62 -4.83 -2.97
C ALA A 261 14.09 -4.92 -2.79
N LEU A 262 13.48 -6.02 -3.23
CA LEU A 262 12.04 -6.26 -3.14
C LEU A 262 11.65 -7.06 -1.90
N THR A 263 12.63 -7.68 -1.23
CA THR A 263 12.39 -8.44 -0.01
C THR A 263 12.10 -7.47 1.13
N LEU A 264 10.82 -7.35 1.46
CA LEU A 264 10.43 -6.66 2.69
C LEU A 264 10.91 -7.51 3.87
N PRO A 265 11.52 -6.89 4.92
CA PRO A 265 11.80 -7.64 6.11
C PRO A 265 10.48 -8.19 6.64
N GLU A 266 10.31 -9.50 6.53
CA GLU A 266 9.18 -10.15 7.18
C GLU A 266 9.25 -9.79 8.65
N LYS A 267 8.12 -9.34 9.19
CA LYS A 267 7.94 -9.34 10.63
C LYS A 267 8.03 -10.81 11.01
N ARG A 268 9.25 -11.30 11.35
CA ARG A 268 9.33 -12.54 12.11
C ARG A 268 8.26 -12.41 13.19
N ASN A 269 7.51 -13.46 13.49
CA ASN A 269 6.68 -13.55 14.68
C ASN A 269 7.63 -13.44 15.87
N GLN A 270 8.11 -12.22 16.12
CA GLN A 270 9.07 -11.96 17.18
C GLN A 270 8.30 -12.13 18.47
N VAL A 271 8.70 -13.09 19.25
CA VAL A 271 8.17 -13.30 20.59
C VAL A 271 8.14 -11.94 21.30
N ARG A 272 6.97 -11.59 21.83
CA ARG A 272 6.82 -10.35 22.60
C ARG A 272 7.67 -10.48 23.86
N VAL A 273 8.75 -9.76 23.91
CA VAL A 273 9.65 -9.68 25.09
C VAL A 273 9.27 -8.42 25.85
N PRO A 274 8.67 -8.52 27.04
CA PRO A 274 8.42 -7.37 27.91
C PRO A 274 9.74 -6.85 28.48
N PHE A 275 9.79 -5.57 28.86
CA PHE A 275 11.02 -4.98 29.46
C PHE A 275 11.47 -5.73 30.73
N GLY A 276 10.51 -6.20 31.53
CA GLY A 276 10.80 -7.02 32.73
C GLY A 276 11.63 -8.27 32.44
N ALA A 277 11.49 -8.87 31.25
CA ALA A 277 12.28 -10.04 30.88
C ALA A 277 13.78 -9.76 30.83
N LEU A 278 14.21 -8.51 30.59
CA LEU A 278 15.62 -8.13 30.67
C LEU A 278 16.15 -8.21 32.12
N LEU A 279 15.30 -7.94 33.10
CA LEU A 279 15.62 -8.03 34.52
C LEU A 279 15.64 -9.50 34.99
N GLU A 280 14.63 -10.28 34.62
CA GLU A 280 14.50 -11.71 34.89
C GLU A 280 15.70 -12.51 34.36
N MET A 281 16.21 -12.12 33.19
CA MET A 281 17.38 -12.76 32.56
C MET A 281 18.73 -12.15 32.99
N GLY A 282 18.74 -11.18 33.89
CA GLY A 282 19.95 -10.54 34.38
C GLY A 282 20.71 -9.69 33.36
N LEU A 283 20.07 -9.31 32.25
CA LEU A 283 20.67 -8.44 31.24
C LEU A 283 20.69 -6.97 31.65
N LEU A 284 19.78 -6.58 32.54
CA LEU A 284 19.74 -5.32 33.26
C LEU A 284 19.37 -5.58 34.69
N SER A 285 19.74 -4.67 35.61
CA SER A 285 19.48 -4.82 37.05
C SER A 285 18.67 -3.65 37.60
N PRO A 286 17.79 -3.88 38.59
CA PRO A 286 17.19 -2.81 39.37
C PRO A 286 18.27 -1.89 39.95
N GLY A 287 18.03 -0.59 39.96
CA GLY A 287 19.01 0.44 40.33
C GLY A 287 19.94 0.88 39.18
N GLN A 288 20.05 0.12 38.12
CA GLN A 288 20.83 0.51 36.93
C GLN A 288 20.19 1.72 36.25
N SER A 289 21.02 2.56 35.61
CA SER A 289 20.58 3.74 34.93
C SER A 289 20.42 3.52 33.42
N LEU A 290 19.33 4.03 32.91
CA LEU A 290 19.10 4.22 31.48
C LEU A 290 19.20 5.70 31.12
N PHE A 291 19.70 5.98 29.93
CA PHE A 291 19.92 7.33 29.42
C PHE A 291 19.00 7.57 28.23
N PHE A 292 18.40 8.75 28.15
CA PHE A 292 17.51 9.09 27.06
C PHE A 292 18.30 9.43 25.79
N LYS A 293 17.94 8.83 24.67
CA LYS A 293 18.74 8.90 23.42
C LYS A 293 18.89 10.33 22.88
N GLN A 294 17.83 11.15 22.96
CA GLN A 294 17.84 12.53 22.48
C GLN A 294 18.61 13.47 23.42
N ASP A 295 18.63 13.17 24.70
CA ASP A 295 19.36 13.92 25.71
C ASP A 295 19.93 12.97 26.78
N LYS A 296 21.22 12.69 26.67
CA LYS A 296 21.92 11.78 27.59
C LYS A 296 22.08 12.31 29.00
N SER A 297 21.80 13.57 29.28
CA SER A 297 21.73 14.14 30.63
C SER A 297 20.50 13.63 31.39
N ILE A 298 19.45 13.22 30.67
CA ILE A 298 18.26 12.60 31.24
C ILE A 298 18.57 11.15 31.59
N ARG A 299 18.56 10.88 32.89
CA ARG A 299 18.90 9.59 33.48
C ARG A 299 17.72 9.04 34.25
N ALA A 300 17.20 7.89 33.85
CA ALA A 300 16.15 7.15 34.55
C ALA A 300 16.72 5.92 35.26
N VAL A 301 16.23 5.60 36.43
CA VAL A 301 16.65 4.43 37.22
C VAL A 301 15.65 3.29 37.02
N ILE A 302 16.13 2.10 36.81
CA ILE A 302 15.31 0.89 36.65
C ILE A 302 14.78 0.47 38.03
N LEU A 303 13.50 0.21 38.15
CA LEU A 303 12.83 -0.29 39.34
C LEU A 303 12.64 -1.81 39.24
N SER A 304 12.53 -2.48 40.41
CA SER A 304 12.34 -3.94 40.47
C SER A 304 11.06 -4.46 39.81
N ASN A 305 10.06 -3.61 39.66
CA ASN A 305 8.79 -3.94 39.03
C ASN A 305 8.79 -3.77 37.47
N GLY A 306 9.97 -3.53 36.88
CA GLY A 306 10.07 -3.31 35.43
C GLY A 306 9.67 -1.93 34.93
N HIS A 307 9.37 -0.98 35.79
CA HIS A 307 9.26 0.44 35.46
C HIS A 307 10.62 1.12 35.51
N ILE A 308 10.70 2.32 34.97
CA ILE A 308 11.85 3.22 35.13
C ILE A 308 11.40 4.53 35.78
N LYS A 309 12.24 5.12 36.60
CA LYS A 309 11.95 6.35 37.36
C LYS A 309 12.85 7.48 36.90
N TYR A 310 12.27 8.60 36.53
CA TYR A 310 12.94 9.87 36.24
C TYR A 310 12.31 10.96 37.11
N LYS A 311 13.12 11.64 37.92
CA LYS A 311 12.65 12.57 38.97
C LYS A 311 11.59 11.91 39.86
N THR A 312 10.41 12.45 39.93
CA THR A 312 9.28 11.91 40.74
C THR A 312 8.41 10.92 39.98
N GLN A 313 8.59 10.78 38.67
CA GLN A 313 7.72 9.96 37.82
C GLN A 313 8.29 8.56 37.60
N ALA A 314 7.46 7.55 37.83
CA ALA A 314 7.77 6.15 37.56
C ALA A 314 6.76 5.62 36.55
N ALA A 315 7.22 5.07 35.43
CA ALA A 315 6.36 4.55 34.36
C ALA A 315 7.09 3.49 33.51
N SER A 316 6.38 2.88 32.55
CA SER A 316 7.00 1.99 31.58
C SER A 316 8.00 2.74 30.70
N ILE A 317 8.94 2.02 30.08
CA ILE A 317 9.90 2.59 29.11
C ILE A 317 9.21 3.35 27.98
N HIS A 318 8.02 2.90 27.55
CA HIS A 318 7.24 3.56 26.50
C HIS A 318 6.58 4.86 27.00
N ALA A 319 5.93 4.79 28.16
CA ALA A 319 5.22 5.95 28.70
C ALA A 319 6.16 7.11 29.03
N LEU A 320 7.31 6.80 29.66
CA LEU A 320 8.28 7.82 30.01
C LEU A 320 9.00 8.37 28.76
N ALA A 321 9.30 7.52 27.78
CA ALA A 321 9.86 7.97 26.50
C ALA A 321 8.90 8.89 25.74
N LYS A 322 7.59 8.56 25.70
CA LYS A 322 6.56 9.40 25.09
C LYS A 322 6.48 10.78 25.74
N LEU A 323 6.52 10.82 27.06
CA LEU A 323 6.48 12.07 27.83
C LEU A 323 7.69 12.96 27.50
N LEU A 324 8.90 12.38 27.51
CA LEU A 324 10.15 13.12 27.29
C LEU A 324 10.35 13.56 25.83
N ALA A 325 9.86 12.78 24.87
CA ALA A 325 9.93 13.10 23.43
C ALA A 325 8.84 14.06 22.96
N GLY A 326 7.81 14.35 23.78
CA GLY A 326 6.67 15.16 23.38
C GLY A 326 5.76 14.53 22.34
N GLY A 327 5.86 13.21 22.07
CA GLY A 327 5.10 12.51 21.04
C GLY A 327 5.19 10.99 21.13
N ALA A 328 4.49 10.28 20.21
CA ALA A 328 4.50 8.82 20.18
C ALA A 328 5.85 8.29 19.69
N VAL A 329 6.58 7.61 20.58
CA VAL A 329 7.88 6.98 20.30
C VAL A 329 7.92 5.56 20.83
N ASN A 330 8.80 4.74 20.27
CA ASN A 330 9.06 3.39 20.79
C ASN A 330 10.09 3.44 21.90
N GLY A 331 9.71 3.11 23.14
CA GLY A 331 10.61 3.15 24.30
C GLY A 331 11.85 2.26 24.14
N TRP A 332 11.77 1.18 23.38
CA TRP A 332 12.94 0.32 23.14
C TRP A 332 14.04 1.04 22.36
N ASP A 333 13.70 1.96 21.48
CA ASP A 333 14.65 2.71 20.65
C ASP A 333 15.15 3.99 21.34
N MET A 334 14.47 4.43 22.40
CA MET A 334 14.71 5.72 23.04
C MET A 334 15.59 5.66 24.29
N TRP A 335 15.75 4.47 24.87
CA TRP A 335 16.57 4.30 26.05
C TRP A 335 17.89 3.60 25.73
N LEU A 336 18.97 4.12 26.33
CA LEU A 336 20.32 3.61 26.18
C LEU A 336 20.78 3.03 27.52
N TYR A 337 21.51 1.93 27.50
CA TYR A 337 22.29 1.41 28.63
C TYR A 337 23.79 1.61 28.35
N LYS A 338 24.61 1.55 29.38
CA LYS A 338 26.06 1.69 29.27
C LYS A 338 26.72 0.33 29.46
N GLU A 339 27.48 -0.10 28.46
CA GLU A 339 28.26 -1.34 28.47
C GLU A 339 29.70 -1.02 28.01
N ASN A 340 30.67 -1.34 28.86
CA ASN A 340 32.11 -1.08 28.59
C ASN A 340 32.39 0.39 28.17
N GLY A 341 31.75 1.33 28.88
CA GLY A 341 31.90 2.77 28.59
C GLY A 341 31.11 3.29 27.41
N LYS A 342 30.51 2.44 26.58
CA LYS A 342 29.73 2.80 25.36
C LYS A 342 28.24 2.78 25.62
N PHE A 343 27.52 3.70 25.00
CA PHE A 343 26.06 3.72 25.01
C PHE A 343 25.49 2.82 23.90
N LYS A 344 24.59 1.93 24.30
CA LYS A 344 23.87 1.01 23.37
C LYS A 344 22.37 1.11 23.62
N VAL A 345 21.59 0.89 22.58
CA VAL A 345 20.12 0.92 22.65
C VAL A 345 19.63 -0.35 23.36
N ILE A 346 18.68 -0.22 24.30
CA ILE A 346 18.16 -1.38 25.05
C ILE A 346 17.48 -2.42 24.15
N ASP A 347 17.06 -2.04 22.94
CA ASP A 347 16.53 -2.97 21.94
C ASP A 347 17.53 -4.07 21.54
N GLU A 348 18.83 -3.78 21.58
CA GLU A 348 19.88 -4.80 21.33
C GLU A 348 19.81 -5.95 22.34
N LEU A 349 19.46 -5.65 23.60
CA LEU A 349 19.28 -6.68 24.62
C LEU A 349 18.03 -7.51 24.39
N ARG A 350 16.95 -6.88 23.92
CA ARG A 350 15.73 -7.57 23.51
C ARG A 350 15.97 -8.54 22.36
N GLU A 351 16.78 -8.13 21.39
CA GLU A 351 17.15 -8.98 20.26
C GLU A 351 18.01 -10.18 20.68
N LYS A 352 18.82 -10.07 21.75
CA LYS A 352 19.54 -11.24 22.31
C LYS A 352 18.58 -12.32 22.82
N ILE A 353 17.46 -11.91 23.43
CA ILE A 353 16.43 -12.85 23.93
C ILE A 353 15.65 -13.49 22.76
N ARG A 354 15.43 -12.75 21.67
CA ARG A 354 14.68 -13.20 20.51
C ARG A 354 15.43 -14.18 19.61
N LYS A 355 16.76 -14.17 19.63
CA LYS A 355 17.55 -15.14 18.88
C LYS A 355 17.35 -16.51 19.52
N PRO A 356 16.90 -17.55 18.77
CA PRO A 356 16.85 -18.90 19.32
C PRO A 356 18.27 -19.29 19.73
N ILE A 357 18.39 -19.87 20.94
CA ILE A 357 19.62 -20.53 21.37
C ILE A 357 19.85 -21.65 20.37
N SER A 358 20.84 -21.50 19.48
CA SER A 358 21.23 -22.58 18.58
C SER A 358 21.52 -23.81 19.42
N PRO A 359 20.93 -24.98 19.15
CA PRO A 359 21.25 -26.18 19.88
C PRO A 359 22.79 -26.41 19.81
N ARG A 360 23.44 -26.58 20.94
CA ARG A 360 24.83 -27.01 21.00
C ARG A 360 24.93 -28.22 20.07
N ARG A 361 25.80 -28.20 19.06
CA ARG A 361 26.21 -29.40 18.35
C ARG A 361 26.81 -30.33 19.41
N GLU A 362 26.08 -31.40 19.76
CA GLU A 362 26.67 -32.55 20.44
C GLU A 362 27.78 -33.04 19.54
N LYS A 363 29.00 -33.03 20.08
CA LYS A 363 30.12 -33.70 19.46
C LYS A 363 29.79 -35.21 19.55
N THR A 364 29.37 -35.76 18.44
CA THR A 364 29.38 -37.22 18.28
C THR A 364 30.82 -37.71 18.42
N HIS A 365 31.10 -38.38 19.51
CA HIS A 365 32.28 -39.24 19.64
C HIS A 365 32.09 -40.36 18.63
N GLU A 366 32.79 -40.32 17.52
CA GLU A 366 33.09 -41.52 16.75
C GLU A 366 34.03 -42.37 17.60
N SER A 367 33.48 -43.44 18.10
CA SER A 367 34.28 -44.55 18.66
C SER A 367 34.93 -45.30 17.52
N GLU A 368 36.24 -45.14 17.37
CA GLU A 368 37.07 -46.11 16.70
C GLU A 368 36.89 -47.48 17.37
N THR A 369 36.48 -48.46 16.59
CA THR A 369 36.69 -49.88 16.92
C THR A 369 37.17 -50.57 15.69
N GLN A 370 38.34 -51.13 15.84
CA GLN A 370 39.16 -52.06 15.11
C GLN A 370 38.51 -52.85 13.92
#